data_c9427e90b939b2be698dd6f3fcbd1144
#
_entry.id   c9427e90b939b2be698dd6f3fcbd1144
#
_cell.length_a   1.000
_cell.length_b   1.000
_cell.length_c   1.000
_cell.angle_alpha   90.00
_cell.angle_beta   90.00
_cell.angle_gamma   90.00
#
_symmetry.space_group_name_H-M   'P 1'
#
loop_
_entity.id
_entity.type
_entity.pdbx_description
1 polymer ?
#
loop_
_entity_poly.entity_id
_entity_poly.type
_entity_poly.pdbx_seq_one_letter_code
_entity_poly.pdbx_strand_id
1 'polypeptide(L)'
;TLDRSSAASDVYKRQEQKVFQTLLQAGFEAEFESRRPALLPQDVYTFFTHTMEKFRSLGRVEISPSLLALYQVEKPKIAIETKGSLLEIGFDFANIAPAEVDDALSALFESREYFVSQSGKVLVFDEETKRVSQTLQKLRAKKLKGGQIRTSRLAALQLTDILEGQENVSFSEGFRQLAYDLRHPEEFQLPSLQVEAELRDYQELGVKWLSMLNHYGFGGILADDMGLGKTLQTIAFLTAVLRESKNALILAPSSLVYNLSLIHI
;
A
#
# COMPACT_ATOMS: atom_id res chain seq x y z
N THR A 1 -37.43 16.56 50.22
CA THR A 1 -37.72 15.38 49.35
C THR A 1 -38.35 15.76 48.02
N LEU A 2 -39.02 16.90 47.88
CA LEU A 2 -39.63 17.43 46.66
C LEU A 2 -38.57 17.97 45.67
N ASP A 3 -37.45 18.47 46.13
CA ASP A 3 -36.42 19.14 45.33
C ASP A 3 -35.61 18.17 44.45
N ARG A 4 -35.39 16.91 44.89
CA ARG A 4 -34.69 15.92 44.10
C ARG A 4 -35.52 15.35 42.96
N SER A 5 -36.83 15.28 43.05
CA SER A 5 -37.72 14.83 42.01
C SER A 5 -37.83 15.87 40.87
N SER A 6 -37.85 17.15 41.21
CA SER A 6 -37.86 18.27 40.26
C SER A 6 -36.53 18.34 39.47
N ALA A 7 -35.39 18.26 40.17
CA ALA A 7 -34.08 18.29 39.52
C ALA A 7 -33.84 17.09 38.56
N ALA A 8 -34.32 15.90 38.93
CA ALA A 8 -34.25 14.73 38.06
C ALA A 8 -35.10 14.90 36.78
N SER A 9 -36.32 15.46 36.93
CA SER A 9 -37.22 15.80 35.80
C SER A 9 -36.60 16.81 34.84
N ASP A 10 -35.92 17.83 35.39
CA ASP A 10 -35.25 18.86 34.56
C ASP A 10 -34.02 18.32 33.82
N VAL A 11 -33.27 17.38 34.43
CA VAL A 11 -32.18 16.72 33.77
C VAL A 11 -32.69 15.84 32.60
N TYR A 12 -33.80 15.11 32.81
CA TYR A 12 -34.41 14.29 31.76
C TYR A 12 -34.90 15.17 30.57
N LYS A 13 -35.59 16.27 30.86
CA LYS A 13 -36.05 17.19 29.82
C LYS A 13 -34.89 17.83 29.02
N ARG A 14 -33.77 18.15 29.65
CA ARG A 14 -32.57 18.63 28.96
C ARG A 14 -31.95 17.58 28.07
N GLN A 15 -31.94 16.32 28.49
CA GLN A 15 -31.44 15.21 27.69
C GLN A 15 -32.33 14.94 26.49
N GLU A 16 -33.64 14.91 26.66
CA GLU A 16 -34.60 14.78 25.54
C GLU A 16 -34.48 15.92 24.53
N GLN A 17 -34.35 17.18 25.00
CA GLN A 17 -34.12 18.32 24.12
C GLN A 17 -32.80 18.19 23.32
N LYS A 18 -31.75 17.65 23.94
CA LYS A 18 -30.48 17.44 23.29
C LYS A 18 -30.58 16.35 22.19
N VAL A 19 -31.25 15.25 22.48
CA VAL A 19 -31.55 14.19 21.51
C VAL A 19 -32.35 14.75 20.34
N PHE A 20 -33.43 15.48 20.62
CA PHE A 20 -34.29 16.09 19.63
C PHE A 20 -33.53 17.07 18.71
N GLN A 21 -32.71 17.96 19.27
CA GLN A 21 -31.90 18.87 18.49
C GLN A 21 -30.87 18.12 17.61
N THR A 22 -30.28 17.04 18.12
CA THR A 22 -29.34 16.20 17.35
C THR A 22 -30.05 15.50 16.19
N LEU A 23 -31.29 15.03 16.38
CA LEU A 23 -32.13 14.47 15.33
C LEU A 23 -32.44 15.51 14.24
N LEU A 24 -32.88 16.72 14.62
CA LEU A 24 -33.14 17.81 13.67
C LEU A 24 -31.88 18.18 12.86
N GLN A 25 -30.72 18.29 13.53
CA GLN A 25 -29.46 18.56 12.85
C GLN A 25 -29.03 17.44 11.88
N ALA A 26 -29.43 16.20 12.16
CA ALA A 26 -29.24 15.06 11.30
C ALA A 26 -30.27 14.94 10.16
N GLY A 27 -31.20 15.91 10.05
CA GLY A 27 -32.20 15.99 8.98
C GLY A 27 -33.43 15.14 9.22
N PHE A 28 -33.73 14.75 10.48
CA PHE A 28 -35.01 14.11 10.84
C PHE A 28 -36.09 15.19 11.01
N GLU A 29 -37.31 14.84 10.57
CA GLU A 29 -38.48 15.72 10.74
C GLU A 29 -38.98 15.70 12.19
N ALA A 30 -39.53 16.82 12.64
CA ALA A 30 -39.94 17.03 14.02
C ALA A 30 -41.39 16.63 14.27
N GLU A 31 -41.80 15.43 13.83
CA GLU A 31 -43.11 14.88 14.12
C GLU A 31 -43.02 13.75 15.16
N PHE A 32 -44.17 13.31 15.66
CA PHE A 32 -44.31 12.33 16.74
C PHE A 32 -43.60 10.99 16.48
N GLU A 33 -43.41 10.64 15.19
CA GLU A 33 -42.47 9.62 14.71
C GLU A 33 -41.47 10.32 13.79
N SER A 34 -40.27 10.65 14.29
CA SER A 34 -39.24 11.28 13.49
C SER A 34 -38.89 10.41 12.28
N ARG A 35 -39.33 10.83 11.11
CA ARG A 35 -39.02 10.19 9.83
C ARG A 35 -38.02 11.02 9.05
N ARG A 36 -37.15 10.36 8.37
CA ARG A 36 -36.25 10.98 7.41
C ARG A 36 -36.71 10.62 6.00
N PRO A 37 -36.74 11.57 5.05
CA PRO A 37 -36.95 11.25 3.63
C PRO A 37 -35.86 10.30 3.13
N ALA A 38 -36.01 9.77 1.91
CA ALA A 38 -35.12 8.79 1.31
C ALA A 38 -33.64 9.17 1.50
N LEU A 39 -32.86 8.24 2.06
CA LEU A 39 -31.44 8.44 2.33
C LEU A 39 -30.64 8.46 1.01
N LEU A 40 -30.00 9.56 0.72
CA LEU A 40 -28.98 9.61 -0.32
C LEU A 40 -27.67 8.94 0.18
N PRO A 41 -26.81 8.44 -0.71
CA PRO A 41 -25.53 7.85 -0.32
C PRO A 41 -24.67 8.76 0.57
N GLN A 42 -24.65 10.06 0.29
CA GLN A 42 -23.99 11.07 1.11
C GLN A 42 -24.54 11.13 2.54
N ASP A 43 -25.85 10.98 2.70
CA ASP A 43 -26.47 10.99 4.01
C ASP A 43 -26.12 9.75 4.83
N VAL A 44 -26.09 8.58 4.17
CA VAL A 44 -25.65 7.33 4.79
C VAL A 44 -24.19 7.46 5.26
N TYR A 45 -23.30 7.95 4.41
CA TYR A 45 -21.90 8.18 4.75
C TYR A 45 -21.78 9.11 5.95
N THR A 46 -22.38 10.29 5.89
CA THR A 46 -22.33 11.31 6.97
C THR A 46 -22.92 10.79 8.28
N PHE A 47 -23.99 10.00 8.19
CA PHE A 47 -24.62 9.40 9.37
C PHE A 47 -23.65 8.48 10.09
N PHE A 48 -23.05 7.51 9.38
CA PHE A 48 -22.17 6.50 10.01
C PHE A 48 -20.81 7.06 10.44
N THR A 49 -20.27 8.05 9.73
CA THR A 49 -18.93 8.60 10.03
C THR A 49 -18.94 9.71 11.06
N HIS A 50 -19.98 10.56 11.10
CA HIS A 50 -19.99 11.76 11.92
C HIS A 50 -21.17 11.83 12.91
N THR A 51 -22.35 11.40 12.49
CA THR A 51 -23.57 11.59 13.28
C THR A 51 -23.74 10.49 14.32
N MET A 52 -23.32 9.27 14.01
CA MET A 52 -23.46 8.12 14.88
C MET A 52 -22.79 8.28 16.24
N GLU A 53 -21.58 8.87 16.27
CA GLU A 53 -20.87 9.12 17.54
C GLU A 53 -21.62 10.09 18.43
N LYS A 54 -22.24 11.10 17.85
CA LYS A 54 -23.08 12.05 18.61
C LYS A 54 -24.25 11.34 19.27
N PHE A 55 -24.92 10.45 18.55
CA PHE A 55 -26.02 9.66 19.13
C PHE A 55 -25.54 8.71 20.22
N ARG A 56 -24.43 8.01 20.00
CA ARG A 56 -23.84 7.12 21.01
C ARG A 56 -23.46 7.84 22.30
N SER A 57 -23.04 9.10 22.21
CA SER A 57 -22.75 9.93 23.39
C SER A 57 -23.97 10.34 24.19
N LEU A 58 -25.17 10.27 23.59
CA LEU A 58 -26.44 10.61 24.23
C LEU A 58 -27.13 9.40 24.87
N GLY A 59 -26.82 8.18 24.40
CA GLY A 59 -27.43 6.98 24.94
C GLY A 59 -27.20 5.72 24.08
N ARG A 60 -27.95 4.68 24.38
CA ARG A 60 -27.92 3.43 23.59
C ARG A 60 -28.63 3.64 22.26
N VAL A 61 -27.91 3.36 21.17
CA VAL A 61 -28.43 3.47 19.81
C VAL A 61 -28.66 2.08 19.25
N GLU A 62 -29.88 1.80 18.83
CA GLU A 62 -30.23 0.59 18.10
C GLU A 62 -30.49 0.96 16.62
N ILE A 63 -29.85 0.24 15.71
CA ILE A 63 -29.93 0.49 14.28
C ILE A 63 -30.58 -0.70 13.61
N SER A 64 -31.52 -0.44 12.71
CA SER A 64 -32.16 -1.51 11.95
C SER A 64 -31.14 -2.26 11.05
N PRO A 65 -31.28 -3.59 10.88
CA PRO A 65 -30.41 -4.35 9.99
C PRO A 65 -30.39 -3.81 8.55
N SER A 66 -31.52 -3.27 8.07
CA SER A 66 -31.65 -2.67 6.74
C SER A 66 -30.77 -1.42 6.57
N LEU A 67 -30.69 -0.58 7.60
CA LEU A 67 -29.83 0.61 7.58
C LEU A 67 -28.34 0.22 7.70
N LEU A 68 -28.01 -0.75 8.56
CA LEU A 68 -26.66 -1.28 8.67
C LEU A 68 -26.16 -1.89 7.35
N ALA A 69 -27.05 -2.53 6.58
CA ALA A 69 -26.70 -3.13 5.31
C ALA A 69 -26.37 -2.10 4.21
N LEU A 70 -26.73 -0.82 4.39
CA LEU A 70 -26.39 0.25 3.45
C LEU A 70 -24.98 0.80 3.62
N TYR A 71 -24.31 0.54 4.73
CA TYR A 71 -22.96 1.04 5.03
C TYR A 71 -22.04 -0.12 5.38
N GLN A 72 -20.92 -0.21 4.68
CA GLN A 72 -19.92 -1.25 4.92
C GLN A 72 -18.51 -0.67 4.84
N VAL A 73 -17.64 -1.13 5.74
CA VAL A 73 -16.21 -0.86 5.65
C VAL A 73 -15.56 -2.02 4.91
N GLU A 74 -14.91 -1.69 3.80
CA GLU A 74 -14.21 -2.66 2.95
C GLU A 74 -12.73 -2.74 3.33
N LYS A 75 -12.30 -3.95 3.60
CA LYS A 75 -10.91 -4.34 3.77
C LYS A 75 -10.59 -5.44 2.75
N PRO A 76 -10.12 -5.08 1.53
CA PRO A 76 -9.86 -6.05 0.49
C PRO A 76 -8.72 -7.00 0.89
N LYS A 77 -8.76 -8.21 0.37
CA LYS A 77 -7.59 -9.07 0.36
C LYS A 77 -6.63 -8.54 -0.72
N ILE A 78 -5.36 -8.42 -0.36
CA ILE A 78 -4.32 -7.92 -1.25
C ILE A 78 -3.33 -9.05 -1.52
N ALA A 79 -3.14 -9.38 -2.79
CA ALA A 79 -2.14 -10.35 -3.23
C ALA A 79 -1.05 -9.65 -4.03
N ILE A 80 0.22 -9.91 -3.71
CA ILE A 80 1.35 -9.33 -4.43
C ILE A 80 2.19 -10.43 -5.03
N GLU A 81 2.39 -10.34 -6.34
CA GLU A 81 3.15 -11.30 -7.13
C GLU A 81 4.21 -10.62 -7.98
N THR A 82 5.31 -11.34 -8.24
CA THR A 82 6.30 -10.94 -9.24
C THR A 82 5.89 -11.48 -10.60
N LYS A 83 5.80 -10.61 -11.61
CA LYS A 83 5.46 -11.00 -12.98
C LYS A 83 6.42 -10.36 -13.99
N GLY A 84 7.37 -11.15 -14.46
CA GLY A 84 8.46 -10.63 -15.29
C GLY A 84 9.26 -9.56 -14.53
N SER A 85 9.44 -8.37 -15.09
CA SER A 85 10.15 -7.24 -14.47
C SER A 85 9.26 -6.34 -13.59
N LEU A 86 8.01 -6.72 -13.34
CA LEU A 86 7.02 -5.92 -12.64
C LEU A 86 6.47 -6.66 -11.43
N LEU A 87 5.86 -5.90 -10.52
CA LEU A 87 4.98 -6.41 -9.47
C LEU A 87 3.53 -6.25 -9.95
N GLU A 88 2.74 -7.29 -9.72
CA GLU A 88 1.30 -7.29 -9.92
C GLU A 88 0.61 -7.40 -8.56
N ILE A 89 -0.31 -6.48 -8.28
CA ILE A 89 -1.01 -6.36 -7.01
C ILE A 89 -2.49 -6.52 -7.31
N GLY A 90 -3.09 -7.57 -6.77
CA GLY A 90 -4.52 -7.85 -6.88
C GLY A 90 -5.27 -7.38 -5.65
N PHE A 91 -6.42 -6.75 -5.86
CA PHE A 91 -7.38 -6.39 -4.81
C PHE A 91 -8.64 -7.23 -4.98
N ASP A 92 -8.96 -8.00 -3.96
CA ASP A 92 -10.18 -8.82 -3.88
C ASP A 92 -11.10 -8.25 -2.80
N PHE A 93 -12.23 -7.70 -3.23
CA PHE A 93 -13.23 -7.05 -2.38
C PHE A 93 -14.36 -8.02 -2.07
N ALA A 94 -14.64 -8.25 -0.78
CA ALA A 94 -15.63 -9.22 -0.34
C ALA A 94 -17.08 -8.81 -0.67
N ASN A 95 -17.38 -7.50 -0.67
CA ASN A 95 -18.75 -6.98 -0.79
C ASN A 95 -18.98 -6.18 -2.07
N ILE A 96 -18.08 -6.26 -3.03
CA ILE A 96 -18.16 -5.58 -4.33
C ILE A 96 -18.36 -6.63 -5.42
N ALA A 97 -19.34 -6.43 -6.27
CA ALA A 97 -19.59 -7.33 -7.40
C ALA A 97 -18.39 -7.30 -8.39
N PRO A 98 -18.03 -8.42 -9.03
CA PRO A 98 -16.88 -8.46 -9.95
C PRO A 98 -16.93 -7.41 -11.06
N ALA A 99 -18.13 -7.04 -11.51
CA ALA A 99 -18.32 -6.00 -12.54
C ALA A 99 -18.01 -4.58 -12.04
N GLU A 100 -17.99 -4.35 -10.73
CA GLU A 100 -17.82 -3.03 -10.10
C GLU A 100 -16.42 -2.85 -9.49
N VAL A 101 -15.57 -3.89 -9.49
CA VAL A 101 -14.24 -3.88 -8.86
C VAL A 101 -13.36 -2.77 -9.43
N ASP A 102 -13.38 -2.57 -10.74
CA ASP A 102 -12.55 -1.54 -11.39
C ASP A 102 -13.01 -0.11 -11.04
N ASP A 103 -14.32 0.09 -10.86
CA ASP A 103 -14.90 1.38 -10.44
C ASP A 103 -14.58 1.65 -8.96
N ALA A 104 -14.71 0.65 -8.11
CA ALA A 104 -14.34 0.75 -6.70
C ALA A 104 -12.84 1.03 -6.53
N LEU A 105 -11.99 0.35 -7.29
CA LEU A 105 -10.55 0.59 -7.30
C LEU A 105 -10.23 2.01 -7.81
N SER A 106 -11.00 2.50 -8.79
CA SER A 106 -10.86 3.88 -9.27
C SER A 106 -11.23 4.90 -8.19
N ALA A 107 -12.35 4.67 -7.49
CA ALA A 107 -12.75 5.51 -6.36
C ALA A 107 -11.67 5.55 -5.25
N LEU A 108 -11.09 4.39 -4.91
CA LEU A 108 -9.99 4.29 -3.95
C LEU A 108 -8.76 5.09 -4.40
N PHE A 109 -8.37 4.97 -5.68
CA PHE A 109 -7.22 5.69 -6.24
C PHE A 109 -7.46 7.19 -6.42
N GLU A 110 -8.70 7.62 -6.60
CA GLU A 110 -9.08 9.03 -6.63
C GLU A 110 -9.24 9.62 -5.22
N SER A 111 -8.94 8.83 -4.19
CA SER A 111 -9.10 9.22 -2.77
C SER A 111 -10.51 9.69 -2.44
N ARG A 112 -11.51 9.09 -3.09
CA ARG A 112 -12.92 9.35 -2.75
C ARG A 112 -13.20 8.82 -1.35
N GLU A 113 -14.04 9.51 -0.61
CA GLU A 113 -14.40 9.14 0.75
C GLU A 113 -15.18 7.82 0.81
N TYR A 114 -15.98 7.55 -0.22
CA TYR A 114 -16.77 6.32 -0.35
C TYR A 114 -17.01 5.96 -1.82
N PHE A 115 -17.38 4.72 -2.03
CA PHE A 115 -17.86 4.17 -3.30
C PHE A 115 -19.33 3.75 -3.13
N VAL A 116 -20.16 3.99 -4.15
CA VAL A 116 -21.56 3.57 -4.15
C VAL A 116 -21.74 2.42 -5.14
N SER A 117 -22.11 1.23 -4.62
CA SER A 117 -22.38 0.07 -5.47
C SER A 117 -23.69 0.25 -6.26
N GLN A 118 -23.89 -0.54 -7.32
CA GLN A 118 -25.14 -0.58 -8.08
C GLN A 118 -26.34 -0.98 -7.21
N SER A 119 -26.10 -1.70 -6.12
CA SER A 119 -27.13 -2.05 -5.13
C SER A 119 -27.47 -0.89 -4.17
N GLY A 120 -26.83 0.29 -4.33
CA GLY A 120 -27.05 1.47 -3.49
C GLY A 120 -26.33 1.44 -2.13
N LYS A 121 -25.42 0.49 -1.90
CA LYS A 121 -24.63 0.42 -0.68
C LYS A 121 -23.48 1.42 -0.73
N VAL A 122 -23.21 2.05 0.39
CA VAL A 122 -22.07 2.95 0.62
C VAL A 122 -20.91 2.13 1.20
N LEU A 123 -19.84 2.03 0.46
CA LEU A 123 -18.64 1.26 0.80
C LEU A 123 -17.51 2.21 1.11
N VAL A 124 -16.93 2.11 2.28
CA VAL A 124 -15.81 2.93 2.75
C VAL A 124 -14.60 2.04 2.91
N PHE A 125 -13.46 2.45 2.36
CA PHE A 125 -12.22 1.71 2.52
C PHE A 125 -11.59 2.00 3.89
N ASP A 126 -11.02 0.98 4.52
CA ASP A 126 -10.29 1.16 5.77
C ASP A 126 -9.01 1.99 5.57
N GLU A 127 -8.46 2.52 6.67
CA GLU A 127 -7.31 3.42 6.62
C GLU A 127 -6.04 2.73 6.09
N GLU A 128 -5.88 1.43 6.31
CA GLU A 128 -4.76 0.65 5.80
C GLU A 128 -4.83 0.56 4.27
N THR A 129 -5.99 0.23 3.72
CA THR A 129 -6.23 0.18 2.27
C THR A 129 -5.98 1.54 1.60
N LYS A 130 -6.41 2.63 2.25
CA LYS A 130 -6.16 4.00 1.75
C LYS A 130 -4.66 4.33 1.72
N ARG A 131 -3.89 3.94 2.75
CA ARG A 131 -2.42 4.13 2.79
C ARG A 131 -1.72 3.36 1.67
N VAL A 132 -2.12 2.11 1.43
CA VAL A 132 -1.60 1.31 0.31
C VAL A 132 -1.87 2.01 -1.02
N SER A 133 -3.10 2.46 -1.25
CA SER A 133 -3.47 3.18 -2.47
C SER A 133 -2.63 4.45 -2.67
N GLN A 134 -2.46 5.27 -1.64
CA GLN A 134 -1.65 6.48 -1.69
C GLN A 134 -0.18 6.18 -2.03
N THR A 135 0.37 5.09 -1.47
CA THR A 135 1.73 4.66 -1.79
C THR A 135 1.85 4.21 -3.23
N LEU A 136 0.91 3.41 -3.72
CA LEU A 136 0.88 2.97 -5.11
C LEU A 136 0.75 4.14 -6.09
N GLN A 137 0.00 5.19 -5.73
CA GLN A 137 -0.07 6.43 -6.51
C GLN A 137 1.29 7.14 -6.57
N LYS A 138 1.98 7.29 -5.43
CA LYS A 138 3.34 7.88 -5.37
C LYS A 138 4.34 7.10 -6.22
N LEU A 139 4.20 5.78 -6.28
CA LEU A 139 5.00 4.87 -7.10
C LEU A 139 4.58 4.86 -8.58
N ARG A 140 3.63 5.70 -8.98
CA ARG A 140 3.09 5.78 -10.34
C ARG A 140 2.61 4.41 -10.85
N ALA A 141 2.02 3.62 -9.97
CA ALA A 141 1.46 2.33 -10.30
C ALA A 141 0.32 2.47 -11.32
N LYS A 142 0.27 1.54 -12.28
CA LYS A 142 -0.73 1.54 -13.35
C LYS A 142 -1.87 0.59 -13.00
N LYS A 143 -3.10 1.08 -13.06
CA LYS A 143 -4.30 0.23 -12.95
C LYS A 143 -4.44 -0.64 -14.20
N LEU A 144 -4.84 -1.87 -13.97
CA LEU A 144 -5.26 -2.83 -14.99
C LEU A 144 -6.75 -3.15 -14.77
N LYS A 145 -7.32 -3.98 -15.63
CA LYS A 145 -8.69 -4.49 -15.44
C LYS A 145 -8.74 -5.60 -14.39
N GLY A 146 -9.92 -5.78 -13.77
CA GLY A 146 -10.17 -6.88 -12.83
C GLY A 146 -9.51 -6.70 -11.47
N GLY A 147 -9.44 -5.47 -10.96
CA GLY A 147 -8.91 -5.20 -9.60
C GLY A 147 -7.39 -5.31 -9.51
N GLN A 148 -6.67 -5.26 -10.61
CA GLN A 148 -5.23 -5.42 -10.65
C GLN A 148 -4.48 -4.11 -10.87
N ILE A 149 -3.29 -4.04 -10.29
CA ILE A 149 -2.38 -2.90 -10.39
C ILE A 149 -0.98 -3.42 -10.70
N ARG A 150 -0.25 -2.71 -11.53
CA ARG A 150 1.16 -2.98 -11.84
C ARG A 150 2.06 -1.85 -11.40
N THR A 151 3.20 -2.22 -10.83
CA THR A 151 4.27 -1.27 -10.50
C THR A 151 5.64 -1.89 -10.72
N SER A 152 6.69 -1.09 -10.58
CA SER A 152 8.07 -1.56 -10.67
C SER A 152 8.43 -2.48 -9.50
N ARG A 153 9.32 -3.47 -9.72
CA ARG A 153 9.93 -4.27 -8.65
C ARG A 153 10.69 -3.42 -7.62
N LEU A 154 11.15 -2.23 -7.98
CA LEU A 154 11.77 -1.29 -7.04
C LEU A 154 10.84 -0.87 -5.89
N ALA A 155 9.55 -1.03 -6.06
CA ALA A 155 8.55 -0.79 -5.02
C ALA A 155 8.51 -1.87 -3.93
N ALA A 156 9.23 -2.99 -4.09
CA ALA A 156 9.12 -4.14 -3.19
C ALA A 156 9.38 -3.79 -1.73
N LEU A 157 10.46 -3.07 -1.41
CA LEU A 157 10.77 -2.67 -0.03
C LEU A 157 9.67 -1.79 0.58
N GLN A 158 9.21 -0.77 -0.16
CA GLN A 158 8.18 0.14 0.33
C GLN A 158 6.84 -0.56 0.53
N LEU A 159 6.49 -1.52 -0.33
CA LEU A 159 5.28 -2.31 -0.19
C LEU A 159 5.39 -3.28 0.99
N THR A 160 6.55 -3.90 1.20
CA THR A 160 6.79 -4.76 2.36
C THR A 160 6.63 -3.96 3.65
N ASP A 161 7.26 -2.80 3.77
CA ASP A 161 7.22 -1.96 4.99
C ASP A 161 5.79 -1.53 5.38
N ILE A 162 4.90 -1.36 4.40
CA ILE A 162 3.51 -0.95 4.65
C ILE A 162 2.59 -2.15 4.91
N LEU A 163 2.86 -3.27 4.28
CA LEU A 163 1.96 -4.41 4.23
C LEU A 163 2.38 -5.59 5.10
N GLU A 164 3.61 -5.59 5.61
CA GLU A 164 4.12 -6.65 6.49
C GLU A 164 3.30 -6.72 7.79
N GLY A 165 2.87 -7.92 8.16
CA GLY A 165 2.07 -8.15 9.36
C GLY A 165 0.57 -7.94 9.21
N GLN A 166 0.07 -7.55 8.03
CA GLN A 166 -1.37 -7.44 7.80
C GLN A 166 -1.97 -8.80 7.43
N GLU A 167 -3.04 -9.20 8.12
CA GLU A 167 -3.69 -10.51 7.94
C GLU A 167 -4.36 -10.69 6.58
N ASN A 168 -4.77 -9.60 5.94
CA ASN A 168 -5.44 -9.60 4.64
C ASN A 168 -4.49 -9.52 3.44
N VAL A 169 -3.17 -9.60 3.69
CA VAL A 169 -2.14 -9.49 2.65
C VAL A 169 -1.43 -10.82 2.45
N SER A 170 -1.27 -11.21 1.20
CA SER A 170 -0.49 -12.38 0.79
C SER A 170 0.62 -11.99 -0.17
N PHE A 171 1.80 -12.55 0.06
CA PHE A 171 2.97 -12.35 -0.78
C PHE A 171 3.33 -13.66 -1.48
N SER A 172 3.58 -13.62 -2.77
CA SER A 172 4.15 -14.75 -3.49
C SER A 172 5.58 -15.03 -3.02
N GLU A 173 6.05 -16.26 -3.21
CA GLU A 173 7.43 -16.65 -2.87
C GLU A 173 8.45 -15.76 -3.59
N GLY A 174 8.25 -15.52 -4.89
CA GLY A 174 9.14 -14.65 -5.64
C GLY A 174 9.18 -13.20 -5.12
N PHE A 175 8.07 -12.68 -4.57
CA PHE A 175 8.07 -11.36 -3.93
C PHE A 175 8.84 -11.38 -2.60
N ARG A 176 8.62 -12.40 -1.77
CA ARG A 176 9.33 -12.56 -0.48
C ARG A 176 10.84 -12.65 -0.69
N GLN A 177 11.27 -13.45 -1.64
CA GLN A 177 12.69 -13.59 -1.97
C GLN A 177 13.29 -12.27 -2.47
N LEU A 178 12.59 -11.55 -3.37
CA LEU A 178 13.02 -10.23 -3.84
C LEU A 178 13.16 -9.24 -2.67
N ALA A 179 12.17 -9.17 -1.79
CA ALA A 179 12.20 -8.26 -0.64
C ALA A 179 13.31 -8.61 0.35
N TYR A 180 13.54 -9.90 0.55
CA TYR A 180 14.63 -10.40 1.41
C TYR A 180 16.00 -10.04 0.85
N ASP A 181 16.27 -10.37 -0.40
CA ASP A 181 17.56 -10.12 -1.06
C ASP A 181 17.88 -8.61 -1.11
N LEU A 182 16.88 -7.77 -1.34
CA LEU A 182 17.06 -6.31 -1.32
C LEU A 182 17.43 -5.78 0.07
N ARG A 183 16.97 -6.44 1.15
CA ARG A 183 17.31 -6.08 2.54
C ARG A 183 18.64 -6.69 3.00
N HIS A 184 19.02 -7.84 2.43
CA HIS A 184 20.16 -8.64 2.83
C HIS A 184 21.10 -8.96 1.66
N PRO A 185 21.66 -7.94 0.97
CA PRO A 185 22.55 -8.15 -0.16
C PRO A 185 23.82 -8.91 0.21
N GLU A 186 24.21 -8.92 1.49
CA GLU A 186 25.34 -9.67 2.05
C GLU A 186 25.14 -11.18 1.98
N GLU A 187 23.90 -11.65 1.97
CA GLU A 187 23.56 -13.08 1.89
C GLU A 187 23.37 -13.58 0.45
N PHE A 188 23.38 -12.65 -0.53
CA PHE A 188 23.21 -13.02 -1.92
C PHE A 188 24.35 -13.93 -2.39
N GLN A 189 23.99 -15.06 -3.00
CA GLN A 189 24.96 -16.04 -3.46
C GLN A 189 25.65 -15.56 -4.73
N LEU A 190 26.98 -15.46 -4.67
CA LEU A 190 27.78 -15.16 -5.84
C LEU A 190 28.06 -16.42 -6.65
N PRO A 191 28.01 -16.36 -7.98
CA PRO A 191 28.70 -17.33 -8.81
C PRO A 191 30.20 -17.25 -8.52
N SER A 192 30.94 -18.35 -8.70
CA SER A 192 32.40 -18.37 -8.45
C SER A 192 33.09 -17.25 -9.23
N LEU A 193 33.76 -16.37 -8.51
CA LEU A 193 34.53 -15.25 -9.10
C LEU A 193 35.81 -15.80 -9.74
N GLN A 194 36.14 -15.32 -10.93
CA GLN A 194 37.42 -15.59 -11.59
C GLN A 194 38.25 -14.31 -11.60
N VAL A 195 38.66 -13.88 -10.42
CA VAL A 195 39.55 -12.72 -10.26
C VAL A 195 40.79 -13.19 -9.49
N GLU A 196 41.99 -12.93 -9.99
CA GLU A 196 43.26 -13.25 -9.33
C GLU A 196 43.64 -12.30 -8.20
N ALA A 197 42.66 -11.58 -7.65
CA ALA A 197 42.84 -10.62 -6.56
C ALA A 197 41.99 -11.01 -5.34
N GLU A 198 42.56 -10.87 -4.16
CA GLU A 198 41.82 -10.97 -2.91
C GLU A 198 40.92 -9.73 -2.74
N LEU A 199 39.61 -9.94 -2.70
CA LEU A 199 38.65 -8.89 -2.38
C LEU A 199 38.60 -8.67 -0.85
N ARG A 200 38.55 -7.43 -0.44
CA ARG A 200 38.22 -7.08 0.96
C ARG A 200 36.72 -7.31 1.19
N ASP A 201 36.30 -7.50 2.45
CA ASP A 201 34.92 -7.79 2.83
C ASP A 201 33.91 -6.81 2.21
N TYR A 202 34.18 -5.50 2.26
CA TYR A 202 33.31 -4.49 1.67
C TYR A 202 33.27 -4.55 0.13
N GLN A 203 34.35 -4.99 -0.52
CA GLN A 203 34.40 -5.17 -1.97
C GLN A 203 33.61 -6.40 -2.38
N GLU A 204 33.70 -7.47 -1.62
CA GLU A 204 32.86 -8.67 -1.81
C GLU A 204 31.37 -8.31 -1.66
N LEU A 205 31.03 -7.54 -0.62
CA LEU A 205 29.65 -7.03 -0.44
C LEU A 205 29.18 -6.20 -1.63
N GLY A 206 30.04 -5.31 -2.17
CA GLY A 206 29.71 -4.54 -3.36
C GLY A 206 29.46 -5.41 -4.60
N VAL A 207 30.24 -6.49 -4.79
CA VAL A 207 30.05 -7.45 -5.87
C VAL A 207 28.76 -8.24 -5.67
N LYS A 208 28.43 -8.67 -4.45
CA LYS A 208 27.15 -9.33 -4.10
C LYS A 208 25.97 -8.42 -4.45
N TRP A 209 26.03 -7.17 -4.02
CA TRP A 209 24.99 -6.18 -4.30
C TRP A 209 24.79 -5.94 -5.79
N LEU A 210 25.87 -5.74 -6.57
CA LEU A 210 25.79 -5.60 -8.03
C LEU A 210 25.20 -6.85 -8.70
N SER A 211 25.60 -8.03 -8.24
CA SER A 211 25.11 -9.30 -8.77
C SER A 211 23.63 -9.50 -8.49
N MET A 212 23.19 -9.15 -7.28
CA MET A 212 21.77 -9.14 -6.90
C MET A 212 20.97 -8.17 -7.78
N LEU A 213 21.45 -6.94 -7.97
CA LEU A 213 20.78 -5.99 -8.86
C LEU A 213 20.65 -6.53 -10.27
N ASN A 214 21.71 -7.12 -10.82
CA ASN A 214 21.68 -7.74 -12.14
C ASN A 214 20.69 -8.90 -12.22
N HIS A 215 20.64 -9.76 -11.18
CA HIS A 215 19.69 -10.90 -11.12
C HIS A 215 18.24 -10.41 -11.24
N TYR A 216 17.89 -9.30 -10.57
CA TYR A 216 16.55 -8.74 -10.63
C TYR A 216 16.33 -7.76 -11.80
N GLY A 217 17.33 -7.52 -12.64
CA GLY A 217 17.25 -6.58 -13.76
C GLY A 217 17.21 -5.12 -13.31
N PHE A 218 17.83 -4.80 -12.18
CA PHE A 218 17.98 -3.44 -11.69
C PHE A 218 19.29 -2.82 -12.14
N GLY A 219 19.30 -1.49 -12.27
CA GLY A 219 20.53 -0.71 -12.32
C GLY A 219 20.99 -0.26 -10.94
N GLY A 220 22.26 0.13 -10.81
CA GLY A 220 22.81 0.65 -9.56
C GLY A 220 23.91 1.66 -9.77
N ILE A 221 24.26 2.40 -8.72
CA ILE A 221 25.37 3.35 -8.69
C ILE A 221 26.30 2.93 -7.55
N LEU A 222 27.53 2.51 -7.89
CA LEU A 222 28.57 2.22 -6.89
C LEU A 222 29.26 3.53 -6.49
N ALA A 223 28.85 4.12 -5.38
CA ALA A 223 29.24 5.45 -4.92
C ALA A 223 30.25 5.44 -3.77
N ASP A 224 31.11 4.42 -3.69
CA ASP A 224 32.19 4.33 -2.70
C ASP A 224 33.18 5.51 -2.84
N ASP A 225 33.89 5.82 -1.77
CA ASP A 225 34.95 6.85 -1.77
C ASP A 225 36.07 6.52 -2.75
N MET A 226 36.85 7.54 -3.11
CA MET A 226 38.02 7.37 -3.99
C MET A 226 39.05 6.45 -3.32
N GLY A 227 39.63 5.54 -4.11
CA GLY A 227 40.64 4.60 -3.62
C GLY A 227 40.11 3.29 -3.05
N LEU A 228 38.79 3.11 -2.88
CA LEU A 228 38.19 1.87 -2.34
C LEU A 228 38.06 0.74 -3.37
N GLY A 229 38.66 0.88 -4.55
CA GLY A 229 38.74 -0.20 -5.53
C GLY A 229 37.42 -0.47 -6.28
N LYS A 230 36.61 0.58 -6.58
CA LYS A 230 35.38 0.44 -7.41
C LYS A 230 35.62 -0.28 -8.73
N THR A 231 36.77 -0.03 -9.36
CA THR A 231 37.18 -0.68 -10.61
C THR A 231 37.35 -2.19 -10.41
N LEU A 232 37.99 -2.61 -9.31
CA LEU A 232 38.16 -4.03 -8.98
C LEU A 232 36.83 -4.71 -8.73
N GLN A 233 35.93 -4.07 -7.97
CA GLN A 233 34.57 -4.57 -7.73
C GLN A 233 33.79 -4.71 -9.05
N THR A 234 33.90 -3.71 -9.94
CA THR A 234 33.25 -3.75 -11.25
C THR A 234 33.79 -4.88 -12.13
N ILE A 235 35.10 -5.11 -12.15
CA ILE A 235 35.72 -6.20 -12.90
C ILE A 235 35.26 -7.54 -12.33
N ALA A 236 35.33 -7.73 -11.01
CA ALA A 236 34.87 -8.93 -10.34
C ALA A 236 33.40 -9.26 -10.66
N PHE A 237 32.53 -8.25 -10.62
CA PHE A 237 31.13 -8.37 -11.03
C PHE A 237 31.00 -8.76 -12.50
N LEU A 238 31.72 -8.10 -13.41
CA LEU A 238 31.65 -8.41 -14.85
C LEU A 238 32.13 -9.83 -15.17
N THR A 239 33.17 -10.32 -14.50
CA THR A 239 33.62 -11.72 -14.68
C THR A 239 32.57 -12.74 -14.26
N ALA A 240 31.79 -12.42 -13.22
CA ALA A 240 30.68 -13.27 -12.79
C ALA A 240 29.53 -13.28 -13.81
N VAL A 241 29.18 -12.11 -14.36
CA VAL A 241 28.00 -11.92 -15.23
C VAL A 241 28.29 -12.33 -16.67
N LEU A 242 29.49 -12.07 -17.19
CA LEU A 242 29.85 -12.39 -18.59
C LEU A 242 29.90 -13.88 -18.90
N ARG A 243 29.85 -14.76 -17.89
CA ARG A 243 29.66 -16.20 -18.10
C ARG A 243 28.28 -16.53 -18.66
N GLU A 244 27.28 -15.74 -18.30
CA GLU A 244 25.88 -15.92 -18.72
C GLU A 244 25.53 -15.01 -19.91
N SER A 245 26.13 -13.83 -19.99
CA SER A 245 25.89 -12.81 -21.02
C SER A 245 27.15 -12.57 -21.84
N LYS A 246 27.02 -12.57 -23.16
CA LYS A 246 28.18 -12.57 -24.07
C LYS A 246 28.88 -11.22 -24.27
N ASN A 247 28.27 -10.08 -23.88
CA ASN A 247 28.80 -8.74 -24.16
C ASN A 247 28.54 -7.77 -23.03
N ALA A 248 29.53 -6.94 -22.67
CA ALA A 248 29.42 -5.79 -21.82
C ALA A 248 29.92 -4.54 -22.55
N LEU A 249 29.22 -3.41 -22.39
CA LEU A 249 29.64 -2.12 -22.91
C LEU A 249 30.09 -1.23 -21.76
N ILE A 250 31.35 -0.82 -21.79
CA ILE A 250 31.92 0.11 -20.80
C ILE A 250 32.13 1.48 -21.45
N LEU A 251 31.53 2.51 -20.88
CA LEU A 251 31.70 3.90 -21.29
C LEU A 251 32.57 4.61 -20.28
N ALA A 252 33.69 5.23 -20.74
CA ALA A 252 34.59 5.98 -19.88
C ALA A 252 35.11 7.22 -20.62
N PRO A 253 35.52 8.29 -19.88
CA PRO A 253 36.30 9.39 -20.48
C PRO A 253 37.54 8.88 -21.18
N SER A 254 37.90 9.47 -22.33
CA SER A 254 39.03 9.03 -23.14
C SER A 254 40.37 8.99 -22.37
N SER A 255 40.57 9.91 -21.42
CA SER A 255 41.72 9.94 -20.54
C SER A 255 41.85 8.73 -19.58
N LEU A 256 40.76 8.02 -19.32
CA LEU A 256 40.75 6.86 -18.42
C LEU A 256 40.77 5.53 -19.16
N VAL A 257 40.47 5.51 -20.45
CA VAL A 257 40.41 4.27 -21.26
C VAL A 257 41.75 3.53 -21.24
N TYR A 258 42.87 4.24 -21.36
CA TYR A 258 44.17 3.61 -21.33
C TYR A 258 44.50 2.94 -20.00
N ASN A 259 44.20 3.62 -18.88
CA ASN A 259 44.40 3.05 -17.55
C ASN A 259 43.52 1.85 -17.28
N LEU A 260 42.27 1.88 -17.74
CA LEU A 260 41.35 0.74 -17.64
C LEU A 260 41.83 -0.45 -18.49
N SER A 261 42.38 -0.18 -19.67
CA SER A 261 42.94 -1.23 -20.53
C SER A 261 44.16 -1.92 -19.91
N LEU A 262 45.01 -1.20 -19.18
CA LEU A 262 46.19 -1.78 -18.48
C LEU A 262 45.80 -2.70 -17.32
N ILE A 263 44.67 -2.46 -16.66
CA ILE A 263 44.17 -3.31 -15.58
C ILE A 263 43.67 -4.64 -16.12
N HIS A 264 43.32 -4.72 -17.39
CA HIS A 264 42.82 -5.94 -18.08
C HIS A 264 43.91 -6.81 -18.69
N ILE A 265 45.15 -6.36 -18.76
CA ILE A 265 46.27 -7.11 -19.24
C ILE A 265 47.00 -7.81 -18.09
#